data_dc729675b475e22b4e4d4b3ba022c279
#
_entry.id   dc729675b475e22b4e4d4b3ba022c279
#
_cell.length_a   1.000
_cell.length_b   1.000
_cell.length_c   1.000
_cell.angle_alpha   90.00
_cell.angle_beta   90.00
_cell.angle_gamma   90.00
#
_symmetry.space_group_name_H-M   'P 1'
#
loop_
_entity.id
_entity.type
_entity.pdbx_description
1 polymer ?
#
loop_
_entity_poly.entity_id
_entity_poly.type
_entity_poly.pdbx_seq_one_letter_code
_entity_poly.pdbx_strand_id
1 'polypeptide(L)'
;MRRTTLVTGAAVLLIGTGLGVVSAQQAAQTPQPFSVGQPLGLPMSPAADGTFNPTSSNVKVYGAIYSAESCSYDPVRNLIVVPNRGVGQTVQANNAWVSLINHDGSIHTARWIGIQPPGAQRDNLNPRLVLNEPFGSDIVKGVLHLADRDGGTTPTDPSVAVIRRFTMATGAPAGETRVEGAPWFNDIEVADDGTTYATVTGAAQDASTWQVWKVTPDGKASIFVQGAPLRQPNGVALDPQGNIVVANMGTTELLTFSADGKLINTEHAAQAGSDGIVIMEDGTKYVSSVMNGGVSRIRPGQPAELIAQNIPNAASMCYDAGAKQLVIPMNANNALAFVRLN
;
A
#
# COMPACT_ATOMS: atom_id res chain seq x y z
N MET A 1 -38.35 70.88 22.03
CA MET A 1 -39.00 69.60 21.74
C MET A 1 -38.44 69.02 20.46
N ARG A 2 -37.52 68.09 20.55
CA ARG A 2 -37.00 67.34 19.41
C ARG A 2 -37.26 65.84 19.68
N ARG A 3 -38.04 65.24 18.84
CA ARG A 3 -38.35 63.81 18.90
C ARG A 3 -37.24 63.04 18.18
N THR A 4 -36.63 62.10 18.88
CA THR A 4 -35.64 61.18 18.36
C THR A 4 -36.37 59.93 17.88
N THR A 5 -36.20 59.58 16.62
CA THR A 5 -36.76 58.38 16.02
C THR A 5 -35.71 57.25 16.14
N LEU A 6 -36.03 56.19 16.86
CA LEU A 6 -35.24 54.95 16.84
C LEU A 6 -35.52 54.17 15.56
N VAL A 7 -34.46 53.86 14.85
CA VAL A 7 -34.45 52.88 13.74
C VAL A 7 -33.93 51.57 14.29
N THR A 8 -34.81 50.57 14.37
CA THR A 8 -34.46 49.18 14.69
C THR A 8 -33.98 48.48 13.39
N GLY A 9 -32.70 48.28 13.33
CA GLY A 9 -32.12 47.42 12.25
C GLY A 9 -32.20 45.96 12.65
N ALA A 10 -32.93 45.15 11.88
CA ALA A 10 -32.97 43.72 12.02
C ALA A 10 -31.70 43.13 11.40
N ALA A 11 -30.82 42.55 12.18
CA ALA A 11 -29.70 41.78 11.69
C ALA A 11 -30.18 40.39 11.29
N VAL A 12 -30.13 40.08 10.00
CA VAL A 12 -30.32 38.73 9.45
C VAL A 12 -29.06 37.96 9.71
N LEU A 13 -29.12 37.00 10.63
CA LEU A 13 -28.04 36.04 10.87
C LEU A 13 -28.09 34.94 9.79
N LEU A 14 -27.23 35.05 8.80
CA LEU A 14 -26.98 33.95 7.86
C LEU A 14 -26.17 32.86 8.56
N ILE A 15 -26.85 31.79 8.99
CA ILE A 15 -26.17 30.57 9.44
C ILE A 15 -25.70 29.85 8.21
N GLY A 16 -24.44 30.07 7.87
CA GLY A 16 -23.72 29.27 6.90
C GLY A 16 -23.47 27.88 7.50
N THR A 17 -24.20 26.87 7.07
CA THR A 17 -23.87 25.47 7.34
C THR A 17 -22.64 25.09 6.51
N GLY A 18 -21.47 25.44 7.04
CA GLY A 18 -20.21 24.85 6.58
C GLY A 18 -20.20 23.39 7.00
N LEU A 19 -20.48 22.49 6.04
CA LEU A 19 -20.11 21.08 6.19
C LEU A 19 -18.57 21.01 6.20
N GLY A 20 -18.00 21.19 7.38
CA GLY A 20 -16.62 20.85 7.63
C GLY A 20 -16.48 19.36 7.40
N VAL A 21 -15.74 18.97 6.35
CA VAL A 21 -15.20 17.63 6.22
C VAL A 21 -14.23 17.48 7.39
N VAL A 22 -14.72 16.91 8.49
CA VAL A 22 -13.88 16.41 9.56
C VAL A 22 -13.17 15.22 8.94
N SER A 23 -11.94 15.43 8.41
CA SER A 23 -11.01 14.34 8.27
C SER A 23 -10.85 13.79 9.69
N ALA A 24 -11.39 12.62 9.93
CA ALA A 24 -11.13 11.88 11.14
C ALA A 24 -9.63 11.53 11.08
N GLN A 25 -8.81 12.42 11.60
CA GLN A 25 -7.45 12.12 11.96
C GLN A 25 -7.59 11.06 13.05
N GLN A 26 -7.39 9.80 12.66
CA GLN A 26 -7.40 8.68 13.57
C GLN A 26 -6.34 9.01 14.63
N ALA A 27 -6.78 9.35 15.83
CA ALA A 27 -5.87 9.60 16.94
C ALA A 27 -4.94 8.41 17.06
N ALA A 28 -3.65 8.64 17.04
CA ALA A 28 -2.64 7.60 17.20
C ALA A 28 -3.03 6.80 18.45
N GLN A 29 -3.53 5.59 18.28
CA GLN A 29 -3.91 4.74 19.41
C GLN A 29 -2.63 4.45 20.19
N THR A 30 -2.60 4.83 21.44
CA THR A 30 -1.51 4.45 22.35
C THR A 30 -1.46 2.92 22.36
N PRO A 31 -0.32 2.29 22.03
CA PRO A 31 -0.20 0.85 22.07
C PRO A 31 -0.64 0.34 23.43
N GLN A 32 -1.59 -0.59 23.46
CA GLN A 32 -1.98 -1.23 24.71
C GLN A 32 -0.82 -2.06 25.24
N PRO A 33 -0.53 -2.00 26.54
CA PRO A 33 0.54 -2.79 27.12
C PRO A 33 0.24 -4.29 26.92
N PHE A 34 1.29 -5.05 26.59
CA PHE A 34 1.21 -6.50 26.50
C PHE A 34 0.76 -7.09 27.82
N SER A 35 -0.26 -7.94 27.81
CA SER A 35 -0.72 -8.71 28.97
C SER A 35 -0.47 -10.19 28.74
N VAL A 36 0.13 -10.85 29.72
CA VAL A 36 0.39 -12.30 29.67
C VAL A 36 -0.93 -13.06 29.47
N GLY A 37 -0.95 -13.98 28.51
CA GLY A 37 -2.14 -14.77 28.17
C GLY A 37 -3.06 -14.14 27.10
N GLN A 38 -2.76 -12.92 26.65
CA GLN A 38 -3.41 -12.36 25.46
C GLN A 38 -2.68 -12.80 24.18
N PRO A 39 -3.38 -13.01 23.06
CA PRO A 39 -2.73 -13.27 21.79
C PRO A 39 -1.79 -12.11 21.47
N LEU A 40 -0.58 -12.43 20.99
CA LEU A 40 0.34 -11.44 20.46
C LEU A 40 -0.35 -10.75 19.28
N GLY A 41 -0.60 -9.47 19.42
CA GLY A 41 -1.24 -8.67 18.39
C GLY A 41 -1.63 -7.30 18.92
N LEU A 42 -1.74 -6.36 18.01
CA LEU A 42 -2.29 -5.05 18.34
C LEU A 42 -3.79 -5.21 18.67
N PRO A 43 -4.30 -4.47 19.66
CA PRO A 43 -5.72 -4.41 19.87
C PRO A 43 -6.38 -3.90 18.59
N MET A 44 -7.43 -4.55 18.22
CA MET A 44 -8.21 -4.29 17.03
C MET A 44 -8.82 -2.90 17.07
N SER A 45 -9.26 -2.40 15.93
CA SER A 45 -10.09 -1.20 15.93
C SER A 45 -11.27 -1.39 16.86
N PRO A 46 -11.51 -0.49 17.81
CA PRO A 46 -12.63 -0.62 18.73
C PRO A 46 -13.94 -0.61 17.95
N ALA A 47 -14.88 -1.47 18.30
CA ALA A 47 -16.27 -1.37 17.89
C ALA A 47 -16.89 -0.08 18.47
N ALA A 48 -18.07 0.31 18.00
CA ALA A 48 -18.75 1.52 18.45
C ALA A 48 -19.05 1.54 19.98
N ASP A 49 -19.10 0.40 20.60
CA ASP A 49 -19.28 0.21 22.07
C ASP A 49 -17.96 0.19 22.85
N GLY A 50 -16.82 0.42 22.19
CA GLY A 50 -15.50 0.40 22.80
C GLY A 50 -14.89 -1.01 22.98
N THR A 51 -15.59 -2.06 22.58
CA THR A 51 -15.02 -3.42 22.55
C THR A 51 -14.11 -3.62 21.35
N PHE A 52 -13.26 -4.65 21.39
CA PHE A 52 -12.40 -5.01 20.28
C PHE A 52 -12.86 -6.31 19.65
N ASN A 53 -13.00 -6.31 18.32
CA ASN A 53 -13.26 -7.52 17.58
C ASN A 53 -11.96 -8.33 17.43
N PRO A 54 -11.93 -9.60 17.77
CA PRO A 54 -10.75 -10.43 17.59
C PRO A 54 -10.46 -10.64 16.10
N THR A 55 -9.18 -10.74 15.73
CA THR A 55 -8.79 -11.25 14.41
C THR A 55 -9.24 -12.71 14.24
N SER A 56 -9.35 -13.15 13.00
CA SER A 56 -9.61 -14.57 12.71
C SER A 56 -8.52 -15.45 13.33
N SER A 57 -8.86 -16.67 13.72
CA SER A 57 -7.92 -17.58 14.41
C SER A 57 -6.70 -17.99 13.58
N ASN A 58 -6.75 -17.80 12.26
CA ASN A 58 -5.65 -18.06 11.33
C ASN A 58 -4.73 -16.83 11.13
N VAL A 59 -4.96 -15.72 11.88
CA VAL A 59 -4.18 -14.48 11.80
C VAL A 59 -3.24 -14.39 12.98
N LYS A 60 -1.97 -14.06 12.72
CA LYS A 60 -0.98 -13.61 13.71
C LYS A 60 -0.50 -12.21 13.35
N VAL A 61 -0.29 -11.37 14.35
CA VAL A 61 0.17 -9.99 14.17
C VAL A 61 1.47 -9.79 14.93
N TYR A 62 2.48 -9.27 14.25
CA TYR A 62 3.78 -8.96 14.83
C TYR A 62 4.11 -7.47 14.60
N GLY A 63 4.80 -6.86 15.56
CA GLY A 63 5.26 -5.48 15.49
C GLY A 63 6.68 -5.35 14.94
N ALA A 64 7.31 -4.20 15.19
CA ALA A 64 8.68 -3.84 14.81
C ALA A 64 8.88 -3.39 13.34
N ILE A 65 7.82 -3.03 12.66
CA ILE A 65 7.80 -2.40 11.34
C ILE A 65 7.33 -0.95 11.50
N TYR A 66 7.76 -0.07 10.61
CA TYR A 66 7.33 1.33 10.66
C TYR A 66 6.72 1.78 9.33
N SER A 67 5.41 2.01 9.35
CA SER A 67 4.66 2.53 8.20
C SER A 67 4.92 1.75 6.90
N ALA A 68 5.05 0.42 6.98
CA ALA A 68 5.21 -0.41 5.80
C ALA A 68 3.91 -0.46 5.00
N GLU A 69 4.03 -0.39 3.67
CA GLU A 69 2.89 -0.42 2.74
C GLU A 69 2.80 -1.76 2.03
N SER A 70 3.93 -2.35 1.68
CA SER A 70 4.02 -3.61 0.94
C SER A 70 5.01 -4.57 1.55
N CYS A 71 5.04 -5.77 1.02
CA CYS A 71 6.12 -6.74 1.22
C CYS A 71 6.34 -7.55 -0.05
N SER A 72 7.51 -8.21 -0.11
CA SER A 72 7.84 -9.19 -1.15
C SER A 72 8.52 -10.39 -0.51
N TYR A 73 8.46 -11.56 -1.15
CA TYR A 73 9.15 -12.75 -0.67
C TYR A 73 10.46 -12.97 -1.44
N ASP A 74 11.56 -13.13 -0.72
CA ASP A 74 12.86 -13.50 -1.29
C ASP A 74 13.06 -15.03 -1.23
N PRO A 75 12.90 -15.75 -2.33
CA PRO A 75 13.03 -17.21 -2.33
C PRO A 75 14.47 -17.69 -2.11
N VAL A 76 15.47 -16.85 -2.39
CA VAL A 76 16.88 -17.23 -2.22
C VAL A 76 17.30 -17.23 -0.76
N ARG A 77 16.92 -16.19 -0.01
CA ARG A 77 17.16 -16.10 1.45
C ARG A 77 16.09 -16.80 2.26
N ASN A 78 14.94 -17.08 1.65
CA ASN A 78 13.75 -17.56 2.35
C ASN A 78 13.31 -16.58 3.46
N LEU A 79 13.21 -15.29 3.10
CA LEU A 79 12.86 -14.19 3.99
C LEU A 79 11.79 -13.30 3.35
N ILE A 80 11.10 -12.55 4.19
CA ILE A 80 10.17 -11.52 3.78
C ILE A 80 10.91 -10.19 3.73
N VAL A 81 10.79 -9.48 2.62
CA VAL A 81 11.37 -8.16 2.38
C VAL A 81 10.29 -7.12 2.61
N VAL A 82 10.52 -6.20 3.53
CA VAL A 82 9.52 -5.21 3.94
C VAL A 82 10.07 -3.79 3.81
N PRO A 83 9.64 -3.05 2.80
CA PRO A 83 9.92 -1.61 2.72
C PRO A 83 9.16 -0.85 3.80
N ASN A 84 9.85 0.07 4.47
CA ASN A 84 9.30 0.95 5.50
C ASN A 84 9.33 2.39 4.99
N ARG A 85 8.20 3.07 5.03
CA ARG A 85 8.03 4.44 4.52
C ARG A 85 8.71 5.50 5.38
N GLY A 86 9.19 5.13 6.57
CA GLY A 86 9.82 6.05 7.50
C GLY A 86 8.84 6.78 8.40
N VAL A 87 9.38 7.63 9.25
CA VAL A 87 8.66 8.27 10.35
C VAL A 87 7.56 9.18 9.83
N GLY A 88 6.36 9.03 10.38
CA GLY A 88 5.25 9.97 10.19
C GLY A 88 4.44 9.79 8.92
N GLN A 89 4.67 8.74 8.13
CA GLN A 89 3.97 8.51 6.85
C GLN A 89 3.97 9.76 5.93
N THR A 90 5.04 10.52 5.98
CA THR A 90 5.23 11.72 5.17
C THR A 90 6.51 11.60 4.37
N VAL A 91 6.54 12.19 3.18
CA VAL A 91 7.74 12.19 2.35
C VAL A 91 8.86 12.94 3.05
N GLN A 92 9.95 12.25 3.30
CA GLN A 92 11.18 12.86 3.80
C GLN A 92 12.36 12.26 3.05
N ALA A 93 13.25 13.10 2.57
CA ALA A 93 14.42 12.63 1.83
C ALA A 93 15.24 11.63 2.66
N ASN A 94 15.47 10.45 2.08
CA ASN A 94 16.28 9.38 2.67
C ASN A 94 15.83 8.90 4.07
N ASN A 95 14.54 8.98 4.37
CA ASN A 95 14.00 8.57 5.67
C ASN A 95 13.56 7.10 5.73
N ALA A 96 13.44 6.46 4.59
CA ALA A 96 12.96 5.09 4.45
C ALA A 96 14.08 4.04 4.55
N TRP A 97 13.69 2.79 4.75
CA TRP A 97 14.59 1.64 4.78
C TRP A 97 13.86 0.34 4.40
N VAL A 98 14.60 -0.71 4.14
CA VAL A 98 14.07 -2.06 3.92
C VAL A 98 14.52 -2.97 5.05
N SER A 99 13.57 -3.74 5.60
CA SER A 99 13.81 -4.76 6.62
C SER A 99 13.73 -6.16 6.01
N LEU A 100 14.47 -7.12 6.59
CA LEU A 100 14.31 -8.55 6.32
C LEU A 100 13.67 -9.20 7.54
N ILE A 101 12.63 -9.98 7.31
CA ILE A 101 11.76 -10.54 8.34
C ILE A 101 11.70 -12.06 8.18
N ASN A 102 11.76 -12.80 9.28
CA ASN A 102 11.57 -14.24 9.30
C ASN A 102 10.09 -14.62 9.13
N HIS A 103 9.80 -15.88 8.81
CA HIS A 103 8.45 -16.42 8.63
C HIS A 103 7.56 -16.33 9.88
N ASP A 104 8.16 -16.25 11.05
CA ASP A 104 7.45 -16.10 12.33
C ASP A 104 7.20 -14.62 12.70
N GLY A 105 7.64 -13.68 11.85
CA GLY A 105 7.52 -12.24 12.06
C GLY A 105 8.66 -11.63 12.88
N SER A 106 9.60 -12.41 13.38
CA SER A 106 10.79 -11.89 14.04
C SER A 106 11.70 -11.18 13.03
N ILE A 107 12.41 -10.16 13.49
CA ILE A 107 13.31 -9.38 12.63
C ILE A 107 14.59 -10.18 12.38
N HIS A 108 14.89 -10.47 11.11
CA HIS A 108 16.17 -10.98 10.67
C HIS A 108 17.21 -9.83 10.59
N THR A 109 16.87 -8.77 9.84
CA THR A 109 17.71 -7.58 9.69
C THR A 109 16.84 -6.34 9.69
N ALA A 110 16.99 -5.50 10.72
CA ALA A 110 16.12 -4.35 10.93
C ALA A 110 16.20 -3.30 9.80
N ARG A 111 17.40 -3.04 9.29
CA ARG A 111 17.64 -2.08 8.20
C ARG A 111 18.67 -2.65 7.25
N TRP A 112 18.26 -3.52 6.37
CA TRP A 112 19.11 -4.13 5.36
C TRP A 112 19.56 -3.14 4.29
N ILE A 113 18.59 -2.35 3.76
CA ILE A 113 18.86 -1.21 2.89
C ILE A 113 18.53 0.05 3.67
N GLY A 114 19.29 1.11 3.46
CA GLY A 114 19.06 2.37 4.19
C GLY A 114 19.59 2.36 5.63
N ILE A 115 20.66 1.62 5.91
CA ILE A 115 21.30 1.51 7.23
C ILE A 115 21.99 2.77 7.72
N GLN A 116 22.11 3.78 6.88
CA GLN A 116 22.77 5.04 7.22
C GLN A 116 22.07 5.74 8.40
N PRO A 117 22.79 6.47 9.23
CA PRO A 117 22.20 7.25 10.31
C PRO A 117 21.11 8.21 9.81
N PRO A 118 20.10 8.54 10.63
CA PRO A 118 19.16 9.60 10.30
C PRO A 118 19.88 10.89 9.93
N GLY A 119 19.44 11.56 8.87
CA GLY A 119 20.04 12.78 8.35
C GLY A 119 21.33 12.59 7.53
N ALA A 120 21.82 11.35 7.32
CA ALA A 120 22.91 11.11 6.40
C ALA A 120 22.51 11.48 4.96
N GLN A 121 23.44 12.12 4.26
CA GLN A 121 23.25 12.44 2.83
C GLN A 121 23.59 11.20 1.99
N ARG A 122 22.65 10.27 1.89
CA ARG A 122 22.82 8.99 1.18
C ARG A 122 22.96 9.17 -0.32
N ASP A 123 22.45 10.26 -0.87
CA ASP A 123 22.60 10.68 -2.25
C ASP A 123 24.05 11.00 -2.65
N ASN A 124 24.92 11.25 -1.68
CA ASN A 124 26.37 11.42 -1.88
C ASN A 124 27.14 10.09 -1.90
N LEU A 125 26.49 8.96 -1.62
CA LEU A 125 27.13 7.65 -1.70
C LEU A 125 27.38 7.24 -3.17
N ASN A 126 28.37 6.39 -3.37
CA ASN A 126 28.65 5.81 -4.68
C ASN A 126 28.65 4.26 -4.60
N PRO A 127 27.66 3.57 -5.20
CA PRO A 127 26.52 4.14 -5.90
C PRO A 127 25.59 4.92 -4.97
N ARG A 128 24.87 5.90 -5.52
CA ARG A 128 23.89 6.72 -4.80
C ARG A 128 22.80 5.84 -4.19
N LEU A 129 22.51 6.02 -2.91
CA LEU A 129 21.42 5.35 -2.21
C LEU A 129 20.37 6.38 -1.81
N VAL A 130 19.24 6.37 -2.49
CA VAL A 130 18.08 7.19 -2.17
C VAL A 130 16.90 6.26 -1.89
N LEU A 131 16.17 6.51 -0.81
CA LEU A 131 14.92 5.84 -0.48
C LEU A 131 14.10 6.79 0.41
N ASN A 132 13.02 7.33 -0.16
CA ASN A 132 12.26 8.41 0.46
C ASN A 132 10.97 7.92 1.11
N GLU A 133 10.06 7.33 0.33
CA GLU A 133 8.78 6.85 0.81
C GLU A 133 8.28 5.69 -0.09
N PRO A 134 8.87 4.48 0.04
CA PRO A 134 8.47 3.35 -0.77
C PRO A 134 7.06 2.86 -0.41
N PHE A 135 6.27 2.59 -1.44
CA PHE A 135 4.95 1.97 -1.39
C PHE A 135 5.04 0.52 -1.86
N GLY A 136 4.53 0.21 -3.06
CA GLY A 136 4.58 -1.13 -3.64
C GLY A 136 5.99 -1.67 -3.85
N SER A 137 6.12 -2.98 -3.80
CA SER A 137 7.40 -3.66 -4.00
C SER A 137 7.23 -4.99 -4.72
N ASP A 138 8.20 -5.34 -5.55
CA ASP A 138 8.28 -6.64 -6.20
C ASP A 138 9.72 -7.10 -6.37
N ILE A 139 9.93 -8.42 -6.44
CA ILE A 139 11.25 -9.04 -6.63
C ILE A 139 11.26 -9.91 -7.87
N VAL A 140 11.97 -9.46 -8.91
CA VAL A 140 12.10 -10.20 -10.15
C VAL A 140 13.58 -10.39 -10.48
N LYS A 141 13.99 -11.62 -10.82
CA LYS A 141 15.35 -11.98 -11.24
C LYS A 141 16.45 -11.46 -10.32
N GLY A 142 16.21 -11.49 -9.01
CA GLY A 142 17.19 -11.06 -8.01
C GLY A 142 17.35 -9.55 -7.88
N VAL A 143 16.38 -8.79 -8.35
CA VAL A 143 16.29 -7.33 -8.19
C VAL A 143 15.01 -6.99 -7.44
N LEU A 144 15.15 -6.23 -6.37
CA LEU A 144 14.04 -5.60 -5.67
C LEU A 144 13.69 -4.30 -6.40
N HIS A 145 12.43 -4.18 -6.79
CA HIS A 145 11.84 -2.98 -7.35
C HIS A 145 10.96 -2.33 -6.28
N LEU A 146 11.06 -1.03 -6.12
CA LEU A 146 10.29 -0.25 -5.15
C LEU A 146 9.62 0.93 -5.85
N ALA A 147 8.31 1.07 -5.65
CA ALA A 147 7.59 2.30 -5.96
C ALA A 147 7.96 3.35 -4.92
N ASP A 148 8.82 4.27 -5.27
CA ASP A 148 9.24 5.40 -4.42
C ASP A 148 8.85 6.72 -5.09
N ARG A 149 9.17 7.83 -4.49
CA ARG A 149 8.97 9.16 -5.08
C ARG A 149 10.04 10.15 -4.69
N ASP A 150 10.26 11.13 -5.54
CA ASP A 150 11.03 12.32 -5.26
C ASP A 150 10.09 13.52 -5.12
N GLY A 151 10.50 14.52 -4.36
CA GLY A 151 9.70 15.73 -4.16
C GLY A 151 8.47 15.50 -3.27
N GLY A 152 7.51 16.40 -3.35
CA GLY A 152 6.28 16.35 -2.55
C GLY A 152 6.47 16.71 -1.08
N THR A 153 7.62 17.27 -0.71
CA THR A 153 7.94 17.67 0.67
C THR A 153 7.34 19.02 1.05
N THR A 154 7.01 19.81 0.05
CA THR A 154 6.34 21.12 0.20
C THR A 154 5.28 21.30 -0.90
N PRO A 155 4.32 22.24 -0.73
CA PRO A 155 3.31 22.53 -1.78
C PRO A 155 3.89 23.01 -3.11
N THR A 156 5.11 23.50 -3.11
CA THR A 156 5.78 24.03 -4.31
C THR A 156 6.79 23.05 -4.91
N ASP A 157 6.97 21.89 -4.29
CA ASP A 157 7.86 20.83 -4.73
C ASP A 157 7.01 19.64 -5.22
N PRO A 158 6.78 19.53 -6.54
CA PRO A 158 5.89 18.49 -7.06
C PRO A 158 6.46 17.09 -6.80
N SER A 159 5.60 16.19 -6.38
CA SER A 159 5.94 14.77 -6.27
C SER A 159 6.07 14.14 -7.65
N VAL A 160 7.08 13.30 -7.82
CA VAL A 160 7.29 12.51 -9.04
C VAL A 160 7.60 11.07 -8.66
N ALA A 161 6.89 10.13 -9.29
CA ALA A 161 7.10 8.71 -9.08
C ALA A 161 8.49 8.27 -9.55
N VAL A 162 9.12 7.40 -8.76
CA VAL A 162 10.42 6.80 -9.09
C VAL A 162 10.38 5.30 -8.77
N ILE A 163 10.69 4.46 -9.75
CA ILE A 163 10.92 3.04 -9.51
C ILE A 163 12.40 2.87 -9.17
N ARG A 164 12.70 2.56 -7.91
CA ARG A 164 14.07 2.31 -7.46
C ARG A 164 14.36 0.82 -7.46
N ARG A 165 15.56 0.45 -7.86
CA ARG A 165 16.01 -0.94 -7.93
C ARG A 165 17.21 -1.19 -7.04
N PHE A 166 17.21 -2.37 -6.39
CA PHE A 166 18.29 -2.82 -5.53
C PHE A 166 18.60 -4.28 -5.83
N THR A 167 19.88 -4.65 -5.83
CA THR A 167 20.25 -6.06 -6.00
C THR A 167 19.90 -6.84 -4.74
N MET A 168 19.19 -7.94 -4.89
CA MET A 168 18.85 -8.79 -3.74
C MET A 168 20.09 -9.41 -3.09
N ALA A 169 21.16 -9.66 -3.84
CA ALA A 169 22.38 -10.24 -3.28
C ALA A 169 23.03 -9.38 -2.22
N THR A 170 23.03 -8.06 -2.37
CA THR A 170 23.80 -7.14 -1.52
C THR A 170 23.01 -5.98 -0.92
N GLY A 171 21.82 -5.70 -1.44
CA GLY A 171 21.09 -4.46 -1.14
C GLY A 171 21.65 -3.21 -1.81
N ALA A 172 22.62 -3.38 -2.71
CA ALA A 172 23.20 -2.25 -3.43
C ALA A 172 22.21 -1.66 -4.46
N PRO A 173 22.18 -0.32 -4.62
CA PRO A 173 21.38 0.31 -5.67
C PRO A 173 21.73 -0.25 -7.05
N ALA A 174 20.70 -0.57 -7.85
CA ALA A 174 20.79 -1.14 -9.18
C ALA A 174 20.17 -0.23 -10.26
N GLY A 175 19.98 1.03 -9.96
CA GLY A 175 19.40 2.03 -10.84
C GLY A 175 18.00 2.46 -10.45
N GLU A 176 17.50 3.46 -11.16
CA GLU A 176 16.18 4.02 -10.95
C GLU A 176 15.54 4.45 -12.27
N THR A 177 14.23 4.56 -12.29
CA THR A 177 13.45 5.11 -13.41
C THR A 177 12.50 6.15 -12.85
N ARG A 178 12.72 7.39 -13.22
CA ARG A 178 11.84 8.50 -12.88
C ARG A 178 10.71 8.57 -13.91
N VAL A 179 9.47 8.69 -13.47
CA VAL A 179 8.29 8.70 -14.33
C VAL A 179 7.63 10.07 -14.26
N GLU A 180 8.01 10.94 -15.19
CA GLU A 180 7.43 12.28 -15.29
C GLU A 180 5.93 12.19 -15.62
N GLY A 181 5.13 12.97 -14.93
CA GLY A 181 3.67 13.01 -15.08
C GLY A 181 2.90 12.06 -14.13
N ALA A 182 3.58 11.12 -13.45
CA ALA A 182 3.02 10.37 -12.34
C ALA A 182 3.49 10.99 -11.01
N PRO A 183 2.57 11.32 -10.09
CA PRO A 183 2.96 11.96 -8.82
C PRO A 183 3.63 10.98 -7.85
N TRP A 184 3.20 9.72 -7.84
CA TRP A 184 3.69 8.58 -7.06
C TRP A 184 2.97 7.33 -7.54
N PHE A 185 3.51 6.16 -7.25
CA PHE A 185 2.84 4.89 -7.49
C PHE A 185 2.42 4.27 -6.16
N ASN A 186 1.23 3.67 -6.13
CA ASN A 186 0.75 2.96 -4.95
C ASN A 186 1.34 1.55 -4.93
N ASP A 187 1.07 0.76 -5.97
CA ASP A 187 1.57 -0.60 -6.06
C ASP A 187 2.27 -0.82 -7.41
N ILE A 188 3.14 -1.82 -7.46
CA ILE A 188 3.85 -2.22 -8.68
C ILE A 188 3.91 -3.73 -8.81
N GLU A 189 3.86 -4.19 -10.05
CA GLU A 189 4.12 -5.57 -10.46
C GLU A 189 5.10 -5.56 -11.62
N VAL A 190 6.10 -6.42 -11.59
CA VAL A 190 7.15 -6.50 -12.61
C VAL A 190 7.08 -7.82 -13.35
N ALA A 191 6.82 -7.75 -14.65
CA ALA A 191 6.82 -8.92 -15.50
C ALA A 191 8.23 -9.51 -15.69
N ASP A 192 8.30 -10.77 -16.12
CA ASP A 192 9.57 -11.46 -16.39
C ASP A 192 10.47 -10.77 -17.41
N ASP A 193 9.90 -10.01 -18.34
CA ASP A 193 10.68 -9.22 -19.30
C ASP A 193 11.22 -7.90 -18.71
N GLY A 194 10.86 -7.57 -17.46
CA GLY A 194 11.21 -6.34 -16.76
C GLY A 194 10.23 -5.18 -16.99
N THR A 195 9.14 -5.41 -17.73
CA THR A 195 8.05 -4.42 -17.81
C THR A 195 7.38 -4.27 -16.46
N THR A 196 7.24 -3.04 -15.98
CA THR A 196 6.56 -2.72 -14.71
C THR A 196 5.18 -2.14 -14.99
N TYR A 197 4.17 -2.66 -14.31
CA TYR A 197 2.85 -2.06 -14.20
C TYR A 197 2.72 -1.41 -12.83
N ALA A 198 2.17 -0.18 -12.80
CA ALA A 198 2.12 0.61 -11.57
C ALA A 198 0.80 1.36 -11.47
N THR A 199 0.22 1.42 -10.28
CA THR A 199 -1.06 2.10 -10.05
C THR A 199 -0.88 3.49 -9.46
N VAL A 200 -1.71 4.43 -9.91
CA VAL A 200 -1.95 5.73 -9.27
C VAL A 200 -3.40 5.74 -8.81
N THR A 201 -3.60 5.65 -7.51
CA THR A 201 -4.93 5.57 -6.90
C THR A 201 -5.77 6.82 -7.18
N GLY A 202 -5.14 7.98 -7.17
CA GLY A 202 -5.78 9.25 -7.50
C GLY A 202 -6.80 9.73 -6.47
N ALA A 203 -7.53 10.78 -6.82
CA ALA A 203 -8.55 11.37 -5.96
C ALA A 203 -9.89 10.61 -6.07
N ALA A 204 -10.58 10.38 -4.95
CA ALA A 204 -11.80 9.57 -4.90
C ALA A 204 -12.93 10.04 -5.84
N GLN A 205 -12.99 11.34 -6.12
CA GLN A 205 -14.06 11.95 -6.92
C GLN A 205 -13.59 12.41 -8.31
N ASP A 206 -12.37 12.08 -8.70
CA ASP A 206 -11.81 12.49 -9.99
C ASP A 206 -11.23 11.29 -10.75
N ALA A 207 -12.05 10.72 -11.62
CA ALA A 207 -11.67 9.57 -12.42
C ALA A 207 -10.49 9.86 -13.37
N SER A 208 -10.24 11.09 -13.75
CA SER A 208 -9.10 11.45 -14.60
C SER A 208 -7.75 11.20 -13.93
N THR A 209 -7.74 11.08 -12.58
CA THR A 209 -6.55 10.81 -11.78
C THR A 209 -6.31 9.32 -11.51
N TRP A 210 -7.26 8.43 -11.86
CA TRP A 210 -7.13 6.98 -11.70
C TRP A 210 -6.36 6.41 -12.89
N GLN A 211 -5.19 5.84 -12.62
CA GLN A 211 -4.30 5.41 -13.69
C GLN A 211 -3.62 4.09 -13.36
N VAL A 212 -3.36 3.31 -14.39
CA VAL A 212 -2.35 2.26 -14.42
C VAL A 212 -1.30 2.68 -15.43
N TRP A 213 -0.05 2.67 -15.02
CA TRP A 213 1.11 2.98 -15.87
C TRP A 213 1.80 1.72 -16.31
N LYS A 214 2.42 1.77 -17.48
CA LYS A 214 3.33 0.77 -18.00
C LYS A 214 4.70 1.43 -18.20
N VAL A 215 5.72 0.82 -17.59
CA VAL A 215 7.12 1.25 -17.72
C VAL A 215 7.91 0.10 -18.30
N THR A 216 8.47 0.28 -19.49
CA THR A 216 9.27 -0.73 -20.19
C THR A 216 10.69 -0.84 -19.62
N PRO A 217 11.42 -1.93 -19.85
CA PRO A 217 12.77 -2.13 -19.30
C PRO A 217 13.78 -1.04 -19.71
N ASP A 218 13.56 -0.39 -20.86
CA ASP A 218 14.36 0.76 -21.32
C ASP A 218 13.97 2.09 -20.67
N GLY A 219 13.03 2.07 -19.69
CA GLY A 219 12.62 3.22 -18.90
C GLY A 219 11.54 4.10 -19.53
N LYS A 220 10.98 3.71 -20.67
CA LYS A 220 9.86 4.45 -21.28
C LYS A 220 8.58 4.19 -20.50
N ALA A 221 7.95 5.26 -20.04
CA ALA A 221 6.69 5.22 -19.29
C ALA A 221 5.53 5.74 -20.13
N SER A 222 4.37 5.10 -19.99
CA SER A 222 3.12 5.52 -20.61
C SER A 222 1.94 5.12 -19.75
N ILE A 223 0.84 5.86 -19.85
CA ILE A 223 -0.42 5.45 -19.24
C ILE A 223 -0.92 4.21 -19.99
N PHE A 224 -1.16 3.13 -19.25
CA PHE A 224 -1.69 1.86 -19.76
C PHE A 224 -3.24 1.90 -19.80
N VAL A 225 -3.86 2.31 -18.68
CA VAL A 225 -5.30 2.52 -18.56
C VAL A 225 -5.55 3.74 -17.69
N GLN A 226 -6.55 4.56 -18.03
CA GLN A 226 -6.94 5.75 -17.26
C GLN A 226 -8.46 5.88 -17.18
N GLY A 227 -8.93 6.36 -16.03
CA GLY A 227 -10.36 6.62 -15.81
C GLY A 227 -11.19 5.36 -15.65
N ALA A 228 -12.49 5.48 -15.83
CA ALA A 228 -13.39 4.33 -15.77
C ALA A 228 -12.99 3.26 -16.81
N PRO A 229 -13.08 1.94 -16.46
CA PRO A 229 -13.75 1.39 -15.28
C PRO A 229 -12.92 1.37 -13.98
N LEU A 230 -11.68 1.87 -13.98
CA LEU A 230 -10.91 2.00 -12.74
C LEU A 230 -11.69 2.81 -11.70
N ARG A 231 -11.49 2.47 -10.43
CA ARG A 231 -12.14 3.13 -9.28
C ARG A 231 -11.15 3.19 -8.13
N GLN A 232 -10.25 4.19 -8.14
CA GLN A 232 -9.12 4.27 -7.22
C GLN A 232 -8.28 2.98 -7.26
N PRO A 233 -7.62 2.67 -8.39
CA PRO A 233 -6.79 1.47 -8.51
C PRO A 233 -5.70 1.49 -7.44
N ASN A 234 -5.51 0.35 -6.77
CA ASN A 234 -4.53 0.20 -5.72
C ASN A 234 -3.61 -0.99 -6.04
N GLY A 235 -3.92 -2.20 -5.60
CA GLY A 235 -3.13 -3.38 -5.90
C GLY A 235 -3.09 -3.72 -7.40
N VAL A 236 -1.94 -4.19 -7.88
CA VAL A 236 -1.77 -4.70 -9.23
C VAL A 236 -0.97 -6.00 -9.20
N ALA A 237 -1.35 -6.99 -10.01
CA ALA A 237 -0.63 -8.25 -10.16
C ALA A 237 -0.80 -8.81 -11.56
N LEU A 238 0.10 -9.69 -11.97
CA LEU A 238 -0.03 -10.48 -13.20
C LEU A 238 -0.71 -11.82 -12.92
N ASP A 239 -1.69 -12.19 -13.74
CA ASP A 239 -2.21 -13.55 -13.72
C ASP A 239 -1.27 -14.54 -14.44
N PRO A 240 -1.46 -15.86 -14.30
CA PRO A 240 -0.61 -16.86 -14.96
C PRO A 240 -0.59 -16.78 -16.48
N GLN A 241 -1.48 -16.03 -17.09
CA GLN A 241 -1.53 -15.79 -18.54
C GLN A 241 -0.84 -14.48 -18.93
N GLY A 242 -0.32 -13.73 -17.96
CA GLY A 242 0.33 -12.43 -18.15
C GLY A 242 -0.64 -11.27 -18.36
N ASN A 243 -1.92 -11.43 -18.00
CA ASN A 243 -2.86 -10.34 -17.97
C ASN A 243 -2.69 -9.51 -16.69
N ILE A 244 -3.04 -8.25 -16.77
CA ILE A 244 -2.88 -7.29 -15.68
C ILE A 244 -4.17 -7.24 -14.86
N VAL A 245 -4.12 -7.67 -13.61
CA VAL A 245 -5.23 -7.65 -12.67
C VAL A 245 -5.07 -6.47 -11.72
N VAL A 246 -6.09 -5.63 -11.64
CA VAL A 246 -6.09 -4.41 -10.83
C VAL A 246 -7.19 -4.48 -9.78
N ALA A 247 -6.82 -4.32 -8.53
CA ALA A 247 -7.75 -4.21 -7.41
C ALA A 247 -8.15 -2.75 -7.21
N ASN A 248 -9.46 -2.49 -7.11
CA ASN A 248 -10.00 -1.15 -6.92
C ASN A 248 -10.34 -0.89 -5.45
N MET A 249 -9.75 0.13 -4.85
CA MET A 249 -10.06 0.53 -3.48
C MET A 249 -11.49 1.10 -3.37
N GLY A 250 -11.97 1.79 -4.40
CA GLY A 250 -13.28 2.44 -4.41
C GLY A 250 -14.46 1.49 -4.60
N THR A 251 -14.24 0.22 -4.92
CA THR A 251 -15.28 -0.80 -5.14
C THR A 251 -14.80 -2.18 -4.71
N THR A 252 -15.61 -3.23 -4.92
CA THR A 252 -15.19 -4.63 -4.77
C THR A 252 -14.56 -5.20 -6.05
N GLU A 253 -14.54 -4.45 -7.14
CA GLU A 253 -14.16 -4.95 -8.46
C GLU A 253 -12.67 -5.18 -8.59
N LEU A 254 -12.33 -6.34 -9.14
CA LEU A 254 -11.02 -6.70 -9.67
C LEU A 254 -11.13 -6.71 -11.18
N LEU A 255 -10.37 -5.87 -11.85
CA LEU A 255 -10.42 -5.70 -13.29
C LEU A 255 -9.22 -6.40 -13.92
N THR A 256 -9.45 -7.29 -14.86
CA THR A 256 -8.39 -7.96 -15.62
C THR A 256 -8.29 -7.33 -17.01
N PHE A 257 -7.12 -6.83 -17.34
CA PHE A 257 -6.80 -6.26 -18.64
C PHE A 257 -5.82 -7.14 -19.40
N SER A 258 -6.04 -7.30 -20.70
CA SER A 258 -5.03 -7.88 -21.59
C SER A 258 -3.84 -6.95 -21.77
N ALA A 259 -2.73 -7.46 -22.29
CA ALA A 259 -1.47 -6.72 -22.45
C ALA A 259 -1.59 -5.44 -23.32
N ASP A 260 -2.64 -5.32 -24.13
CA ASP A 260 -3.00 -4.13 -24.90
C ASP A 260 -3.96 -3.16 -24.20
N GLY A 261 -4.28 -3.42 -22.91
CA GLY A 261 -5.12 -2.53 -22.08
C GLY A 261 -6.62 -2.73 -22.24
N LYS A 262 -7.08 -3.80 -22.92
CA LYS A 262 -8.50 -4.09 -23.05
C LYS A 262 -9.00 -4.82 -21.81
N LEU A 263 -10.09 -4.35 -21.21
CA LEU A 263 -10.80 -5.07 -20.15
C LEU A 263 -11.35 -6.40 -20.68
N ILE A 264 -10.95 -7.50 -20.06
CA ILE A 264 -11.35 -8.86 -20.48
C ILE A 264 -12.13 -9.63 -19.42
N ASN A 265 -11.99 -9.24 -18.14
CA ASN A 265 -12.75 -9.87 -17.04
C ASN A 265 -12.97 -8.89 -15.89
N THR A 266 -14.02 -9.14 -15.11
CA THR A 266 -14.34 -8.45 -13.85
C THR A 266 -14.77 -9.49 -12.83
N GLU A 267 -14.08 -9.53 -11.70
CA GLU A 267 -14.40 -10.34 -10.53
C GLU A 267 -14.66 -9.41 -9.34
N HIS A 268 -15.09 -9.94 -8.20
CA HIS A 268 -15.40 -9.14 -7.03
C HIS A 268 -14.74 -9.72 -5.79
N ALA A 269 -14.11 -8.89 -4.99
CA ALA A 269 -13.70 -9.21 -3.64
C ALA A 269 -14.93 -9.30 -2.71
N ALA A 270 -14.81 -10.00 -1.60
CA ALA A 270 -15.87 -10.10 -0.59
C ALA A 270 -16.12 -8.80 0.17
N GLN A 271 -15.15 -7.88 0.16
CA GLN A 271 -15.23 -6.56 0.79
C GLN A 271 -14.66 -5.48 -0.14
N ALA A 272 -15.21 -4.28 -0.07
CA ALA A 272 -14.63 -3.11 -0.73
C ALA A 272 -13.38 -2.61 0.02
N GLY A 273 -12.71 -1.60 -0.55
CA GLY A 273 -11.48 -1.06 0.03
C GLY A 273 -10.26 -1.92 -0.26
N SER A 274 -10.27 -2.60 -1.42
CA SER A 274 -9.16 -3.46 -1.85
C SER A 274 -7.85 -2.67 -1.91
N ASP A 275 -6.79 -3.29 -1.38
CA ASP A 275 -5.45 -2.73 -1.37
C ASP A 275 -4.48 -3.66 -2.12
N GLY A 276 -3.89 -4.65 -1.47
CA GLY A 276 -2.99 -5.58 -2.11
C GLY A 276 -3.70 -6.76 -2.79
N ILE A 277 -3.01 -7.36 -3.74
CA ILE A 277 -3.45 -8.56 -4.44
C ILE A 277 -2.28 -9.53 -4.64
N VAL A 278 -2.53 -10.80 -4.34
CA VAL A 278 -1.64 -11.92 -4.67
C VAL A 278 -2.40 -12.90 -5.55
N ILE A 279 -1.79 -13.34 -6.65
CA ILE A 279 -2.35 -14.34 -7.56
C ILE A 279 -1.46 -15.58 -7.55
N MET A 280 -2.09 -16.72 -7.29
CA MET A 280 -1.42 -18.02 -7.26
C MET A 280 -1.35 -18.64 -8.66
N GLU A 281 -0.48 -19.62 -8.85
CA GLU A 281 -0.31 -20.33 -10.14
C GLU A 281 -1.60 -20.98 -10.65
N ASP A 282 -2.50 -21.39 -9.74
CA ASP A 282 -3.81 -21.96 -10.11
C ASP A 282 -4.87 -20.89 -10.45
N GLY A 283 -4.49 -19.61 -10.44
CA GLY A 283 -5.37 -18.46 -10.68
C GLY A 283 -6.18 -18.02 -9.46
N THR A 284 -6.02 -18.67 -8.30
CA THR A 284 -6.63 -18.19 -7.05
C THR A 284 -6.05 -16.84 -6.67
N LYS A 285 -6.91 -15.88 -6.39
CA LYS A 285 -6.55 -14.53 -5.97
C LYS A 285 -6.82 -14.33 -4.49
N TYR A 286 -5.91 -13.67 -3.81
CA TYR A 286 -6.09 -13.15 -2.46
C TYR A 286 -6.04 -11.64 -2.52
N VAL A 287 -6.99 -10.97 -1.84
CA VAL A 287 -7.13 -9.51 -1.87
C VAL A 287 -7.32 -8.99 -0.45
N SER A 288 -6.44 -8.11 0.00
CA SER A 288 -6.59 -7.40 1.27
C SER A 288 -7.56 -6.21 1.14
N SER A 289 -8.14 -5.80 2.26
CA SER A 289 -8.97 -4.62 2.33
C SER A 289 -8.46 -3.67 3.42
N VAL A 290 -7.82 -2.58 3.02
CA VAL A 290 -7.30 -1.57 3.94
C VAL A 290 -8.42 -0.86 4.71
N MET A 291 -9.60 -0.72 4.11
CA MET A 291 -10.73 -0.03 4.72
C MET A 291 -11.54 -0.92 5.67
N ASN A 292 -11.65 -2.23 5.37
CA ASN A 292 -12.52 -3.15 6.12
C ASN A 292 -11.77 -4.27 6.84
N GLY A 293 -10.45 -4.36 6.66
CA GLY A 293 -9.57 -5.27 7.39
C GLY A 293 -9.78 -6.76 7.07
N GLY A 294 -10.31 -7.07 5.90
CA GLY A 294 -10.51 -8.45 5.48
C GLY A 294 -9.49 -8.94 4.46
N VAL A 295 -9.44 -10.25 4.28
CA VAL A 295 -8.77 -10.92 3.16
C VAL A 295 -9.78 -11.77 2.43
N SER A 296 -10.02 -11.42 1.17
CA SER A 296 -10.86 -12.18 0.24
C SER A 296 -10.04 -13.24 -0.47
N ARG A 297 -10.59 -14.44 -0.64
CA ARG A 297 -10.09 -15.47 -1.55
C ARG A 297 -11.08 -15.62 -2.70
N ILE A 298 -10.59 -15.54 -3.93
CA ILE A 298 -11.37 -15.71 -5.16
C ILE A 298 -10.74 -16.85 -5.96
N ARG A 299 -11.43 -17.99 -6.04
CA ARG A 299 -11.03 -19.09 -6.91
C ARG A 299 -11.63 -18.88 -8.30
N PRO A 300 -10.95 -19.30 -9.38
CA PRO A 300 -11.49 -19.18 -10.73
C PRO A 300 -12.93 -19.72 -10.83
N GLY A 301 -13.85 -18.86 -11.30
CA GLY A 301 -15.27 -19.22 -11.49
C GLY A 301 -16.08 -19.39 -10.20
N GLN A 302 -15.55 -19.05 -9.04
CA GLN A 302 -16.24 -19.13 -7.75
C GLN A 302 -16.50 -17.75 -7.15
N PRO A 303 -17.55 -17.58 -6.35
CA PRO A 303 -17.74 -16.38 -5.55
C PRO A 303 -16.57 -16.17 -4.57
N ALA A 304 -16.30 -14.91 -4.27
CA ALA A 304 -15.32 -14.57 -3.26
C ALA A 304 -15.76 -15.02 -1.85
N GLU A 305 -14.81 -15.50 -1.08
CA GLU A 305 -14.99 -15.83 0.34
C GLU A 305 -14.07 -14.99 1.21
N LEU A 306 -14.53 -14.61 2.39
CA LEU A 306 -13.73 -13.89 3.37
C LEU A 306 -12.99 -14.90 4.25
N ILE A 307 -11.67 -15.01 4.11
CA ILE A 307 -10.85 -16.01 4.82
C ILE A 307 -10.17 -15.47 6.08
N ALA A 308 -10.06 -14.16 6.22
CA ALA A 308 -9.57 -13.46 7.40
C ALA A 308 -10.28 -12.12 7.53
N GLN A 309 -10.34 -11.58 8.74
CA GLN A 309 -11.04 -10.33 9.01
C GLN A 309 -10.46 -9.59 10.22
N ASN A 310 -10.86 -8.34 10.39
CA ASN A 310 -10.45 -7.49 11.50
C ASN A 310 -8.92 -7.28 11.56
N ILE A 311 -8.26 -7.13 10.42
CA ILE A 311 -6.85 -6.75 10.30
C ILE A 311 -6.80 -5.24 10.07
N PRO A 312 -6.43 -4.43 11.06
CA PRO A 312 -6.42 -2.98 10.90
C PRO A 312 -5.46 -2.53 9.81
N ASN A 313 -5.93 -1.65 8.92
CA ASN A 313 -5.11 -1.08 7.85
C ASN A 313 -4.34 -2.15 7.04
N ALA A 314 -5.06 -3.21 6.64
CA ALA A 314 -4.50 -4.30 5.84
C ALA A 314 -4.11 -3.78 4.45
N ALA A 315 -2.85 -3.37 4.28
CA ALA A 315 -2.31 -2.78 3.06
C ALA A 315 -1.91 -3.84 2.02
N SER A 316 -1.04 -3.51 1.09
CA SER A 316 -0.55 -4.45 0.08
C SER A 316 0.12 -5.66 0.73
N MET A 317 0.05 -6.82 0.08
CA MET A 317 0.49 -8.07 0.68
C MET A 317 1.38 -8.89 -0.23
N CYS A 318 2.12 -9.82 0.36
CA CYS A 318 2.89 -10.81 -0.36
C CYS A 318 2.56 -12.23 0.09
N TYR A 319 2.88 -13.22 -0.74
CA TYR A 319 2.81 -14.63 -0.40
C TYR A 319 4.19 -15.11 0.07
N ASP A 320 4.26 -15.50 1.32
CA ASP A 320 5.40 -16.18 1.92
C ASP A 320 5.33 -17.67 1.59
N ALA A 321 6.02 -18.07 0.51
CA ALA A 321 6.05 -19.45 0.05
C ALA A 321 6.75 -20.40 1.03
N GLY A 322 7.66 -19.88 1.86
CA GLY A 322 8.38 -20.67 2.86
C GLY A 322 7.48 -21.21 3.97
N ALA A 323 6.48 -20.42 4.38
CA ALA A 323 5.53 -20.82 5.44
C ALA A 323 4.09 -20.99 4.93
N LYS A 324 3.83 -20.83 3.62
CA LYS A 324 2.51 -20.93 2.98
C LYS A 324 1.48 -20.01 3.64
N GLN A 325 1.81 -18.76 3.72
CA GLN A 325 1.00 -17.72 4.38
C GLN A 325 1.02 -16.42 3.59
N LEU A 326 0.00 -15.60 3.78
CA LEU A 326 0.03 -14.22 3.35
C LEU A 326 0.66 -13.37 4.45
N VAL A 327 1.47 -12.41 4.06
CA VAL A 327 2.01 -11.39 4.95
C VAL A 327 1.42 -10.05 4.53
N ILE A 328 0.87 -9.32 5.48
CA ILE A 328 0.10 -8.11 5.23
C ILE A 328 0.65 -6.99 6.12
N PRO A 329 1.32 -6.00 5.57
CA PRO A 329 1.65 -4.79 6.30
C PRO A 329 0.40 -4.08 6.80
N MET A 330 0.41 -3.73 8.07
CA MET A 330 -0.62 -2.92 8.73
C MET A 330 -0.07 -1.50 8.85
N ASN A 331 -0.11 -0.74 7.73
CA ASN A 331 0.74 0.43 7.56
C ASN A 331 0.62 1.48 8.68
N ALA A 332 -0.58 1.89 9.06
CA ALA A 332 -0.79 2.85 10.15
C ALA A 332 -0.55 2.25 11.56
N ASN A 333 -0.48 0.93 11.67
CA ASN A 333 -0.31 0.21 12.94
C ASN A 333 1.13 -0.24 13.19
N ASN A 334 2.05 -0.01 12.24
CA ASN A 334 3.46 -0.37 12.36
C ASN A 334 3.68 -1.86 12.67
N ALA A 335 2.95 -2.73 11.98
CA ALA A 335 2.94 -4.16 12.22
C ALA A 335 2.76 -4.98 10.94
N LEU A 336 2.96 -6.30 11.05
CA LEU A 336 2.66 -7.28 10.01
C LEU A 336 1.61 -8.25 10.54
N ALA A 337 0.60 -8.56 9.74
CA ALA A 337 -0.32 -9.66 9.96
C ALA A 337 0.09 -10.87 9.10
N PHE A 338 -0.01 -12.06 9.67
CA PHE A 338 0.32 -13.33 9.02
C PHE A 338 -0.94 -14.19 8.94
N VAL A 339 -1.39 -14.49 7.72
CA VAL A 339 -2.61 -15.27 7.47
C VAL A 339 -2.20 -16.59 6.86
N ARG A 340 -2.29 -17.68 7.65
CA ARG A 340 -2.00 -19.01 7.15
C ARG A 340 -3.04 -19.45 6.13
N LEU A 341 -2.57 -20.02 5.03
CA LEU A 341 -3.40 -20.64 4.01
C LEU A 341 -3.50 -22.14 4.29
N ASN A 342 -4.76 -22.62 4.42
CA ASN A 342 -5.07 -24.03 4.64
C ASN A 342 -5.36 -24.72 3.31
#